data_05f18b3130eeaabab43c78d1133da794
#
_entry.id   05f18b3130eeaabab43c78d1133da794
#
_cell.length_a   1.000
_cell.length_b   1.000
_cell.length_c   1.000
_cell.angle_alpha   90.00
_cell.angle_beta   90.00
_cell.angle_gamma   90.00
#
_symmetry.space_group_name_H-M   'P 1'
#
loop_
_entity.id
_entity.type
_entity.pdbx_description
1 polymer ?
#
loop_
_entity_poly.entity_id
_entity_poly.type
_entity_poly.pdbx_seq_one_letter_code
_entity_poly.pdbx_strand_id
1 'polypeptide(L)'
;MLKTFKQQSLALELLKRHARISIVHKETGIPKALLRNTYRDLHGRSSRPGALKYSTQGLTRTIKKYNEVTLFAVCFEKVASKSRENDIRKIIGAFDIYKKSYPASQLDFSAAWVIARDLLKGITQIIKCQHCGAAVLLNAREDASERCGVCKTKVSSSDIGIIN
;
A
#
# COMPACT_ATOMS: atom_id res chain seq x y z
N MET A 1 20.69 -4.84 22.24
CA MET A 1 21.43 -3.92 21.35
C MET A 1 21.07 -4.11 19.88
N LEU A 2 21.27 -5.29 19.26
CA LEU A 2 20.94 -5.52 17.83
C LEU A 2 19.47 -5.32 17.45
N LYS A 3 18.53 -5.67 18.33
CA LYS A 3 17.09 -5.46 18.10
C LYS A 3 16.76 -3.97 18.00
N THR A 4 17.32 -3.16 18.90
CA THR A 4 17.13 -1.70 18.91
C THR A 4 17.70 -1.06 17.65
N PHE A 5 18.89 -1.50 17.20
CA PHE A 5 19.49 -1.01 15.96
C PHE A 5 18.64 -1.32 14.73
N LYS A 6 18.12 -2.55 14.61
CA LYS A 6 17.21 -2.93 13.52
C LYS A 6 15.93 -2.09 13.50
N GLN A 7 15.37 -1.81 14.69
CA GLN A 7 14.17 -0.96 14.81
C GLN A 7 14.47 0.49 14.40
N GLN A 8 15.60 1.04 14.83
CA GLN A 8 16.02 2.41 14.45
C GLN A 8 16.32 2.52 12.96
N SER A 9 17.02 1.54 12.37
CA SER A 9 17.27 1.49 10.92
C SER A 9 15.98 1.45 10.13
N LEU A 10 15.03 0.59 10.50
CA LEU A 10 13.72 0.52 9.86
C LEU A 10 12.94 1.83 10.00
N ALA A 11 12.97 2.47 11.18
CA ALA A 11 12.32 3.75 11.39
C ALA A 11 12.87 4.83 10.43
N LEU A 12 14.19 4.93 10.29
CA LEU A 12 14.83 5.87 9.37
C LEU A 12 14.43 5.61 7.92
N GLU A 13 14.41 4.34 7.49
CA GLU A 13 13.99 3.97 6.14
C GLU A 13 12.53 4.39 5.84
N LEU A 14 11.64 4.19 6.81
CA LEU A 14 10.23 4.58 6.68
C LEU A 14 10.05 6.10 6.70
N LEU A 15 10.75 6.81 7.60
CA LEU A 15 10.71 8.27 7.67
C LEU A 15 11.25 8.92 6.39
N LYS A 16 12.34 8.41 5.81
CA LYS A 16 12.87 8.87 4.51
C LYS A 16 11.85 8.77 3.38
N ARG A 17 10.94 7.78 3.42
CA ARG A 17 9.83 7.63 2.46
C ARG A 17 8.59 8.45 2.82
N HIS A 18 8.70 9.36 3.78
CA HIS A 18 7.60 10.18 4.29
C HIS A 18 6.43 9.37 4.85
N ALA A 19 6.69 8.17 5.39
CA ALA A 19 5.68 7.39 6.08
C ALA A 19 5.09 8.17 7.26
N ARG A 20 3.78 8.01 7.49
CA ARG A 20 3.13 8.65 8.65
C ARG A 20 3.70 8.10 9.96
N ILE A 21 3.84 8.97 10.94
CA ILE A 21 4.38 8.63 12.27
C ILE A 21 3.62 7.46 12.91
N SER A 22 2.31 7.36 12.68
CA SER A 22 1.49 6.24 13.19
C SER A 22 1.90 4.88 12.61
N ILE A 23 2.29 4.84 11.33
CA ILE A 23 2.79 3.62 10.67
C ILE A 23 4.16 3.27 11.26
N VAL A 24 5.07 4.24 11.29
CA VAL A 24 6.44 4.02 11.81
C VAL A 24 6.40 3.52 13.25
N HIS A 25 5.57 4.15 14.09
CA HIS A 25 5.37 3.71 15.47
C HIS A 25 4.86 2.27 15.55
N LYS A 26 3.86 1.93 14.73
CA LYS A 26 3.28 0.57 14.70
C LYS A 26 4.31 -0.48 14.30
N GLU A 27 5.14 -0.21 13.30
CA GLU A 27 6.10 -1.17 12.75
C GLU A 27 7.38 -1.29 13.58
N THR A 28 7.73 -0.26 14.36
CA THR A 28 9.01 -0.21 15.09
C THR A 28 8.85 -0.20 16.61
N GLY A 29 7.68 0.18 17.14
CA GLY A 29 7.46 0.37 18.58
C GLY A 29 8.12 1.64 19.14
N ILE A 30 8.83 2.45 18.34
CA ILE A 30 9.50 3.66 18.79
C ILE A 30 8.46 4.74 19.15
N PRO A 31 8.62 5.47 20.28
CA PRO A 31 7.68 6.49 20.71
C PRO A 31 7.44 7.57 19.65
N LYS A 32 6.18 7.97 19.46
CA LYS A 32 5.78 8.97 18.45
C LYS A 32 6.47 10.32 18.61
N ALA A 33 6.76 10.74 19.84
CA ALA A 33 7.47 11.99 20.13
C ALA A 33 8.87 11.99 19.50
N LEU A 34 9.63 10.91 19.71
CA LEU A 34 10.97 10.73 19.14
C LEU A 34 10.90 10.69 17.61
N LEU A 35 9.94 9.92 17.04
CA LEU A 35 9.77 9.85 15.58
C LEU A 35 9.43 11.20 14.95
N ARG A 36 8.64 12.06 15.62
CA ARG A 36 8.33 13.41 15.12
C ARG A 36 9.57 14.31 15.11
N ASN A 37 10.41 14.23 16.14
CA ASN A 37 11.66 14.97 16.19
C ASN A 37 12.59 14.51 15.08
N THR A 38 12.83 13.19 14.98
CA THR A 38 13.64 12.60 13.91
C THR A 38 13.13 12.96 12.51
N TYR A 39 11.80 12.97 12.29
CA TYR A 39 11.23 13.39 11.02
C TYR A 39 11.55 14.85 10.70
N ARG A 40 11.46 15.73 11.71
CA ARG A 40 11.78 17.16 11.57
C ARG A 40 13.25 17.39 11.27
N ASP A 41 14.13 16.63 11.92
CA ASP A 41 15.58 16.70 11.68
C ASP A 41 15.94 16.23 10.26
N LEU A 42 15.25 15.17 9.76
CA LEU A 42 15.49 14.65 8.41
C LEU A 42 14.96 15.55 7.28
N HIS A 43 13.82 16.22 7.49
CA HIS A 43 13.09 16.90 6.42
C HIS A 43 12.96 18.41 6.60
N GLY A 44 13.46 18.98 7.70
CA GLY A 44 13.35 20.40 8.02
C GLY A 44 11.90 20.88 8.26
N ARG A 45 10.93 19.96 8.38
CA ARG A 45 9.49 20.27 8.55
C ARG A 45 8.77 19.17 9.32
N SER A 46 7.63 19.50 9.88
CA SER A 46 6.77 18.52 10.54
C SER A 46 6.16 17.52 9.57
N SER A 47 5.89 16.29 10.06
CA SER A 47 5.17 15.28 9.28
C SER A 47 3.75 15.76 8.93
N ARG A 48 3.21 15.24 7.81
CA ARG A 48 1.85 15.62 7.36
C ARG A 48 0.82 15.36 8.45
N PRO A 49 -0.05 16.35 8.75
CA PRO A 49 -1.15 16.17 9.69
C PRO A 49 -2.27 15.27 9.11
N GLY A 50 -3.23 14.93 9.94
CA GLY A 50 -4.43 14.19 9.56
C GLY A 50 -4.33 12.68 9.79
N ALA A 51 -5.47 12.01 9.77
CA ALA A 51 -5.57 10.57 9.99
C ALA A 51 -5.09 9.76 8.78
N LEU A 52 -4.55 8.57 9.06
CA LEU A 52 -4.32 7.56 8.02
C LEU A 52 -5.67 7.13 7.43
N LYS A 53 -5.73 6.88 6.13
CA LYS A 53 -6.93 6.32 5.51
C LYS A 53 -7.26 4.96 6.12
N TYR A 54 -8.53 4.75 6.43
CA TYR A 54 -8.97 3.55 7.12
C TYR A 54 -8.84 2.30 6.23
N SER A 55 -9.15 2.44 4.94
CA SER A 55 -9.13 1.34 3.98
C SER A 55 -8.69 1.78 2.58
N THR A 56 -8.38 0.80 1.74
CA THR A 56 -8.06 0.97 0.32
C THR A 56 -9.18 1.68 -0.44
N GLN A 57 -10.45 1.41 -0.11
CA GLN A 57 -11.61 2.07 -0.73
C GLN A 57 -11.56 3.60 -0.57
N GLY A 58 -11.10 4.11 0.57
CA GLY A 58 -10.89 5.55 0.77
C GLY A 58 -9.83 6.18 -0.15
N LEU A 59 -9.03 5.36 -0.84
CA LEU A 59 -7.97 5.78 -1.76
C LEU A 59 -8.40 5.75 -3.23
N THR A 60 -9.55 5.16 -3.59
CA THR A 60 -9.98 4.87 -4.97
C THR A 60 -11.07 5.80 -5.51
N ARG A 61 -11.21 6.99 -4.95
CA ARG A 61 -12.32 7.94 -5.24
C ARG A 61 -12.38 8.46 -6.68
N THR A 62 -11.29 8.41 -7.44
CA THR A 62 -11.23 8.84 -8.84
C THR A 62 -10.61 7.74 -9.68
N ILE A 63 -10.94 7.69 -10.98
CA ILE A 63 -10.38 6.71 -11.93
C ILE A 63 -8.84 6.72 -11.90
N LYS A 64 -8.22 7.90 -11.88
CA LYS A 64 -6.77 8.03 -11.81
C LYS A 64 -6.21 7.36 -10.54
N LYS A 65 -6.78 7.67 -9.37
CA LYS A 65 -6.37 7.08 -8.10
C LYS A 65 -6.64 5.57 -8.05
N TYR A 66 -7.77 5.13 -8.58
CA TYR A 66 -8.08 3.70 -8.68
C TYR A 66 -7.01 2.96 -9.50
N ASN A 67 -6.61 3.52 -10.64
CA ASN A 67 -5.56 2.91 -11.47
C ASN A 67 -4.21 2.88 -10.74
N GLU A 68 -3.80 3.97 -10.08
CA GLU A 68 -2.56 4.00 -9.30
C GLU A 68 -2.55 2.98 -8.15
N VAL A 69 -3.67 2.85 -7.44
CA VAL A 69 -3.87 1.88 -6.35
C VAL A 69 -3.81 0.45 -6.89
N THR A 70 -4.50 0.17 -8.01
CA THR A 70 -4.50 -1.16 -8.64
C THR A 70 -3.11 -1.55 -9.14
N LEU A 71 -2.39 -0.62 -9.79
CA LEU A 71 -1.02 -0.86 -10.25
C LEU A 71 -0.07 -1.17 -9.09
N PHE A 72 -0.17 -0.41 -8.00
CA PHE A 72 0.63 -0.71 -6.81
C PHE A 72 0.26 -2.06 -6.20
N ALA A 73 -1.03 -2.39 -6.12
CA ALA A 73 -1.50 -3.67 -5.59
C ALA A 73 -0.92 -4.87 -6.37
N VAL A 74 -0.95 -4.80 -7.71
CA VAL A 74 -0.32 -5.82 -8.58
C VAL A 74 1.19 -5.90 -8.36
N CYS A 75 1.86 -4.76 -8.24
CA CYS A 75 3.29 -4.71 -7.94
C CYS A 75 3.61 -5.38 -6.60
N PHE A 76 2.82 -5.08 -5.57
CA PHE A 76 2.97 -5.66 -4.24
C PHE A 76 2.78 -7.18 -4.25
N GLU A 77 1.74 -7.72 -4.89
CA GLU A 77 1.54 -9.17 -4.99
C GLU A 77 2.72 -9.88 -5.66
N LYS A 78 3.24 -9.31 -6.75
CA LYS A 78 4.42 -9.88 -7.43
C LYS A 78 5.66 -9.90 -6.55
N VAL A 79 5.89 -8.87 -5.75
CA VAL A 79 7.01 -8.80 -4.81
C VAL A 79 6.77 -9.75 -3.64
N ALA A 80 5.57 -9.74 -3.06
CA ALA A 80 5.22 -10.56 -1.91
C ALA A 80 5.30 -12.06 -2.19
N SER A 81 4.90 -12.51 -3.40
CA SER A 81 4.97 -13.91 -3.80
C SER A 81 6.40 -14.44 -3.95
N LYS A 82 7.36 -13.56 -4.23
CA LYS A 82 8.77 -13.93 -4.45
C LYS A 82 9.66 -13.73 -3.22
N SER A 83 9.22 -12.93 -2.25
CA SER A 83 10.01 -12.54 -1.09
C SER A 83 9.65 -13.37 0.14
N ARG A 84 10.68 -13.84 0.86
CA ARG A 84 10.55 -14.48 2.18
C ARG A 84 10.68 -13.51 3.34
N GLU A 85 10.83 -12.21 3.08
CA GLU A 85 10.95 -11.18 4.10
C GLU A 85 9.63 -10.95 4.84
N ASN A 86 9.70 -10.19 5.94
CA ASN A 86 8.50 -9.77 6.66
C ASN A 86 7.69 -8.75 5.85
N ASP A 87 6.43 -8.56 6.23
CA ASP A 87 5.47 -7.77 5.46
C ASP A 87 5.93 -6.33 5.23
N ILE A 88 6.51 -5.67 6.24
CA ILE A 88 6.98 -4.29 6.07
C ILE A 88 8.14 -4.18 5.05
N ARG A 89 9.03 -5.18 4.98
CA ARG A 89 10.11 -5.21 3.98
C ARG A 89 9.57 -5.45 2.57
N LYS A 90 8.56 -6.31 2.44
CA LYS A 90 7.83 -6.49 1.16
C LYS A 90 7.18 -5.20 0.70
N ILE A 91 6.56 -4.45 1.61
CA ILE A 91 5.92 -3.16 1.30
C ILE A 91 6.97 -2.13 0.84
N ILE A 92 8.10 -2.03 1.53
CA ILE A 92 9.20 -1.13 1.17
C ILE A 92 9.71 -1.47 -0.24
N GLY A 93 10.02 -2.75 -0.49
CA GLY A 93 10.53 -3.21 -1.79
C GLY A 93 9.54 -2.96 -2.92
N ALA A 94 8.25 -3.29 -2.71
CA ALA A 94 7.21 -3.04 -3.70
C ALA A 94 7.02 -1.55 -3.98
N PHE A 95 7.06 -0.70 -2.96
CA PHE A 95 6.93 0.74 -3.10
C PHE A 95 8.10 1.35 -3.89
N ASP A 96 9.33 0.93 -3.61
CA ASP A 96 10.51 1.42 -4.31
C ASP A 96 10.49 1.01 -5.79
N ILE A 97 10.12 -0.24 -6.10
CA ILE A 97 9.95 -0.72 -7.48
C ILE A 97 8.84 0.05 -8.19
N TYR A 98 7.68 0.24 -7.52
CA TYR A 98 6.56 0.97 -8.05
C TYR A 98 6.93 2.42 -8.39
N LYS A 99 7.58 3.13 -7.47
CA LYS A 99 8.00 4.54 -7.69
C LYS A 99 9.05 4.67 -8.78
N LYS A 100 9.93 3.70 -8.92
CA LYS A 100 10.90 3.65 -10.04
C LYS A 100 10.21 3.48 -11.39
N SER A 101 9.17 2.64 -11.45
CA SER A 101 8.40 2.37 -12.68
C SER A 101 7.40 3.48 -13.01
N TYR A 102 6.86 4.15 -12.00
CA TYR A 102 5.83 5.19 -12.12
C TYR A 102 6.20 6.44 -11.32
N PRO A 103 7.25 7.18 -11.69
CA PRO A 103 7.76 8.32 -10.91
C PRO A 103 6.74 9.48 -10.79
N ALA A 104 5.85 9.63 -11.77
CA ALA A 104 4.78 10.65 -11.77
C ALA A 104 3.58 10.31 -10.87
N SER A 105 3.52 9.09 -10.30
CA SER A 105 2.42 8.69 -9.43
C SER A 105 2.39 9.52 -8.14
N GLN A 106 1.17 9.91 -7.75
CA GLN A 106 0.90 10.65 -6.51
C GLN A 106 0.71 9.72 -5.30
N LEU A 107 0.80 8.39 -5.49
CA LEU A 107 0.69 7.43 -4.40
C LEU A 107 1.86 7.61 -3.43
N ASP A 108 1.56 7.89 -2.16
CA ASP A 108 2.56 7.99 -1.10
C ASP A 108 2.76 6.64 -0.38
N PHE A 109 3.83 6.54 0.43
CA PHE A 109 4.13 5.31 1.18
C PHE A 109 3.02 4.92 2.15
N SER A 110 2.32 5.89 2.73
CA SER A 110 1.24 5.62 3.69
C SER A 110 0.03 4.97 3.01
N ALA A 111 -0.29 5.42 1.79
CA ALA A 111 -1.31 4.77 0.96
C ALA A 111 -0.88 3.35 0.54
N ALA A 112 0.38 3.19 0.11
CA ALA A 112 0.95 1.89 -0.21
C ALA A 112 0.85 0.90 0.96
N TRP A 113 1.16 1.36 2.17
CA TRP A 113 1.02 0.55 3.39
C TRP A 113 -0.42 0.12 3.66
N VAL A 114 -1.41 1.02 3.47
CA VAL A 114 -2.84 0.69 3.64
C VAL A 114 -3.27 -0.37 2.62
N ILE A 115 -2.90 -0.22 1.36
CA ILE A 115 -3.24 -1.15 0.29
C ILE A 115 -2.66 -2.54 0.58
N ALA A 116 -1.37 -2.61 0.90
CA ALA A 116 -0.69 -3.86 1.21
C ALA A 116 -1.29 -4.55 2.45
N ARG A 117 -1.60 -3.78 3.50
CA ARG A 117 -2.27 -4.28 4.70
C ARG A 117 -3.63 -4.91 4.37
N ASP A 118 -4.42 -4.26 3.52
CA ASP A 118 -5.77 -4.72 3.18
C ASP A 118 -5.71 -5.97 2.28
N LEU A 119 -4.72 -6.06 1.38
CA LEU A 119 -4.44 -7.27 0.59
C LEU A 119 -4.02 -8.44 1.50
N LEU A 120 -3.07 -8.21 2.41
CA LEU A 120 -2.59 -9.24 3.34
C LEU A 120 -3.69 -9.76 4.27
N LYS A 121 -4.67 -8.92 4.59
CA LYS A 121 -5.83 -9.27 5.41
C LYS A 121 -7.01 -9.85 4.62
N GLY A 122 -6.91 -9.95 3.30
CA GLY A 122 -8.02 -10.38 2.44
C GLY A 122 -9.21 -9.42 2.44
N ILE A 123 -9.03 -8.17 2.87
CA ILE A 123 -10.07 -7.13 2.81
C ILE A 123 -10.27 -6.66 1.37
N THR A 124 -9.17 -6.61 0.63
CA THR A 124 -9.13 -6.26 -0.79
C THR A 124 -8.47 -7.41 -1.54
N GLN A 125 -8.96 -7.69 -2.74
CA GLN A 125 -8.45 -8.75 -3.61
C GLN A 125 -8.22 -8.23 -5.02
N ILE A 126 -7.25 -8.81 -5.73
CA ILE A 126 -7.02 -8.54 -7.14
C ILE A 126 -7.57 -9.72 -7.93
N ILE A 127 -8.43 -9.42 -8.88
CA ILE A 127 -8.96 -10.39 -9.84
C ILE A 127 -8.66 -9.98 -11.27
N LYS A 128 -8.76 -10.91 -12.20
CA LYS A 128 -8.69 -10.61 -13.63
C LYS A 128 -10.08 -10.36 -14.19
N CYS A 129 -10.23 -9.25 -14.92
CA CYS A 129 -11.46 -9.00 -15.66
C CYS A 129 -11.67 -10.11 -16.71
N GLN A 130 -12.80 -10.79 -16.65
CA GLN A 130 -13.16 -11.89 -17.57
C GLN A 130 -13.24 -11.42 -19.05
N HIS A 131 -13.57 -10.13 -19.25
CA HIS A 131 -13.75 -9.58 -20.59
C HIS A 131 -12.44 -9.13 -21.25
N CYS A 132 -11.53 -8.46 -20.51
CA CYS A 132 -10.30 -7.91 -21.09
C CYS A 132 -9.00 -8.39 -20.41
N GLY A 133 -9.08 -9.22 -19.38
CA GLY A 133 -7.92 -9.75 -18.67
C GLY A 133 -7.19 -8.75 -17.76
N ALA A 134 -7.63 -7.48 -17.70
CA ALA A 134 -7.01 -6.47 -16.85
C ALA A 134 -7.21 -6.78 -15.35
N ALA A 135 -6.25 -6.37 -14.52
CA ALA A 135 -6.38 -6.47 -13.08
C ALA A 135 -7.46 -5.52 -12.57
N VAL A 136 -8.32 -6.01 -11.70
CA VAL A 136 -9.38 -5.27 -11.02
C VAL A 136 -9.25 -5.47 -9.53
N LEU A 137 -9.30 -4.36 -8.79
CA LEU A 137 -9.25 -4.36 -7.34
C LEU A 137 -10.67 -4.42 -6.78
N LEU A 138 -10.98 -5.47 -6.02
CA LEU A 138 -12.28 -5.66 -5.37
C LEU A 138 -12.15 -5.53 -3.86
N ASN A 139 -13.17 -4.97 -3.23
CA ASN A 139 -13.35 -5.03 -1.80
C ASN A 139 -14.12 -6.31 -1.44
N ALA A 140 -13.47 -7.24 -0.72
CA ALA A 140 -14.05 -8.53 -0.37
C ALA A 140 -15.25 -8.43 0.60
N ARG A 141 -15.48 -7.27 1.21
CA ARG A 141 -16.57 -7.07 2.19
C ARG A 141 -17.84 -6.45 1.60
N GLU A 142 -17.79 -6.02 0.36
CA GLU A 142 -18.94 -5.39 -0.29
C GLU A 142 -19.33 -6.22 -1.51
N ASP A 143 -20.61 -6.55 -1.62
CA ASP A 143 -21.23 -7.12 -2.84
C ASP A 143 -21.26 -6.09 -3.99
N ALA A 144 -20.57 -4.97 -3.83
CA ALA A 144 -20.49 -3.90 -4.81
C ALA A 144 -19.71 -4.38 -6.03
N SER A 145 -20.39 -4.47 -7.15
CA SER A 145 -19.76 -4.70 -8.45
C SER A 145 -18.87 -3.51 -8.80
N GLU A 146 -17.58 -3.72 -8.87
CA GLU A 146 -16.63 -2.74 -9.38
C GLU A 146 -16.64 -2.74 -10.92
N ARG A 147 -16.29 -1.61 -11.52
CA ARG A 147 -16.11 -1.55 -12.97
C ARG A 147 -14.64 -1.70 -13.32
N CYS A 148 -14.35 -2.55 -14.30
CA CYS A 148 -13.00 -2.67 -14.84
C CYS A 148 -12.48 -1.30 -15.30
N GLY A 149 -11.29 -0.92 -14.85
CA GLY A 149 -10.66 0.35 -15.22
C GLY A 149 -10.39 0.50 -16.72
N VAL A 150 -10.28 -0.63 -17.43
CA VAL A 150 -9.96 -0.68 -18.87
C VAL A 150 -11.22 -0.76 -19.73
N CYS A 151 -11.99 -1.85 -19.64
CA CYS A 151 -13.16 -2.08 -20.53
C CYS A 151 -14.49 -1.59 -19.96
N LYS A 152 -14.52 -1.09 -18.72
CA LYS A 152 -15.72 -0.57 -18.03
C LYS A 152 -16.81 -1.61 -17.73
N THR A 153 -16.61 -2.88 -18.07
CA THR A 153 -17.51 -3.97 -17.73
C THR A 153 -17.61 -4.11 -16.21
N LYS A 154 -18.80 -4.38 -15.70
CA LYS A 154 -18.99 -4.70 -14.27
C LYS A 154 -18.29 -6.02 -13.95
N VAL A 155 -17.62 -6.06 -12.83
CA VAL A 155 -16.93 -7.24 -12.31
C VAL A 155 -17.43 -7.46 -10.88
N SER A 156 -17.87 -8.66 -10.56
CA SER A 156 -18.40 -9.02 -9.24
C SER A 156 -17.53 -10.09 -8.57
N SER A 157 -17.72 -10.26 -7.27
CA SER A 157 -17.06 -11.35 -6.52
C SER A 157 -17.44 -12.76 -7.00
N SER A 158 -18.58 -12.91 -7.67
CA SER A 158 -18.99 -14.17 -8.32
C SER A 158 -18.17 -14.49 -9.58
N ASP A 159 -17.47 -13.51 -10.15
CA ASP A 159 -16.59 -13.70 -11.30
C ASP A 159 -15.19 -14.20 -10.93
N ILE A 160 -14.99 -14.58 -9.67
CA ILE A 160 -13.73 -15.14 -9.17
C ILE A 160 -13.57 -16.56 -9.73
N GLY A 161 -13.01 -16.65 -10.91
CA GLY A 161 -12.41 -17.90 -11.36
C GLY A 161 -11.23 -18.21 -10.43
N ILE A 162 -11.35 -19.28 -9.65
CA ILE A 162 -10.27 -19.80 -8.82
C ILE A 162 -9.07 -20.01 -9.74
N ILE A 163 -8.05 -19.16 -9.56
CA ILE A 163 -6.78 -19.37 -10.24
C ILE A 163 -6.06 -20.47 -9.43
N ASN A 164 -6.14 -21.72 -9.93
CA ASN A 164 -5.23 -22.79 -9.54
C ASN A 164 -3.84 -22.49 -10.14
#